data_8cc2d0c872e4437eecff89f190cc3ead
#
_entry.id   8cc2d0c872e4437eecff89f190cc3ead
#
_cell.length_a   1.000
_cell.length_b   1.000
_cell.length_c   1.000
_cell.angle_alpha   90.00
_cell.angle_beta   90.00
_cell.angle_gamma   90.00
#
_symmetry.space_group_name_H-M   'P 1'
#
loop_
_entity.id
_entity.type
_entity.pdbx_description
1 polymer ?
#
loop_
_entity_poly.entity_id
_entity_poly.type
_entity_poly.pdbx_seq_one_letter_code
_entity_poly.pdbx_strand_id
1 'polypeptide(L)'
;MFSHVMLGANDIEESKEFYDQILPVLGARPGKLSLNHDGHTRYVYFVNNKNSFIISQPINNEKASHGNGATIGFNASSTDMVDKWYEAGKDVGGTDPELCDPPGIREGGGVQLYLAYLLDPSGNKICLSLIHI
;
A
#
# COMPACT_ATOMS: atom_id res chain seq x y z
N MET A 1 2.21 -1.26 -17.07
CA MET A 1 3.30 -0.29 -17.11
C MET A 1 4.40 -0.60 -16.10
N PHE A 2 4.10 -0.74 -14.81
CA PHE A 2 5.12 -1.06 -13.81
C PHE A 2 5.33 -2.55 -13.69
N SER A 3 6.60 -2.98 -13.56
CA SER A 3 6.93 -4.36 -13.22
C SER A 3 6.77 -4.60 -11.72
N HIS A 4 7.22 -3.67 -10.94
CA HIS A 4 7.11 -3.71 -9.49
C HIS A 4 7.19 -2.31 -8.90
N VAL A 5 6.71 -2.19 -7.67
CA VAL A 5 6.85 -1.00 -6.84
C VAL A 5 7.42 -1.46 -5.50
N MET A 6 8.39 -0.71 -4.97
CA MET A 6 8.99 -1.04 -3.68
C MET A 6 8.97 0.18 -2.77
N LEU A 7 8.58 -0.04 -1.52
CA LEU A 7 8.57 0.98 -0.47
C LEU A 7 9.47 0.56 0.67
N GLY A 8 10.09 1.55 1.30
CA GLY A 8 10.94 1.32 2.46
C GLY A 8 10.13 1.11 3.74
N ALA A 9 10.63 0.24 4.61
CA ALA A 9 10.02 -0.04 5.90
C ALA A 9 11.06 0.14 7.01
N ASN A 10 10.67 0.85 8.07
CA ASN A 10 11.52 1.02 9.25
C ASN A 10 11.49 -0.22 10.15
N ASP A 11 10.28 -0.74 10.41
CA ASP A 11 10.08 -2.03 11.06
C ASP A 11 9.43 -2.95 10.05
N ILE A 12 10.24 -3.83 9.45
CA ILE A 12 9.79 -4.66 8.34
C ILE A 12 8.70 -5.64 8.77
N GLU A 13 8.74 -6.17 9.97
CA GLU A 13 7.73 -7.10 10.45
C GLU A 13 6.41 -6.39 10.77
N GLU A 14 6.45 -5.18 11.30
CA GLU A 14 5.26 -4.36 11.50
C GLU A 14 4.62 -4.00 10.16
N SER A 15 5.44 -3.62 9.17
CA SER A 15 4.94 -3.34 7.83
C SER A 15 4.36 -4.58 7.17
N LYS A 16 4.99 -5.75 7.35
CA LYS A 16 4.45 -7.01 6.85
C LYS A 16 3.07 -7.30 7.44
N GLU A 17 2.93 -7.15 8.76
CA GLU A 17 1.65 -7.37 9.42
C GLU A 17 0.56 -6.47 8.85
N PHE A 18 0.89 -5.20 8.62
CA PHE A 18 -0.02 -4.24 8.01
C PHE A 18 -0.45 -4.67 6.60
N TYR A 19 0.51 -4.94 5.73
CA TYR A 19 0.20 -5.31 4.34
C TYR A 19 -0.43 -6.69 4.20
N ASP A 20 -0.13 -7.61 5.11
CA ASP A 20 -0.80 -8.91 5.17
C ASP A 20 -2.30 -8.80 5.48
N GLN A 21 -2.73 -7.68 6.08
CA GLN A 21 -4.14 -7.44 6.36
C GLN A 21 -4.87 -6.69 5.25
N ILE A 22 -4.19 -5.80 4.56
CA ILE A 22 -4.87 -4.95 3.56
C ILE A 22 -4.79 -5.49 2.13
N LEU A 23 -3.69 -6.14 1.76
CA LEU A 23 -3.53 -6.62 0.38
C LEU A 23 -4.39 -7.87 0.06
N PRO A 24 -4.71 -8.77 1.01
CA PRO A 24 -5.68 -9.82 0.75
C PRO A 24 -7.07 -9.32 0.33
N VAL A 25 -7.46 -8.11 0.74
CA VAL A 25 -8.70 -7.46 0.26
C VAL A 25 -8.67 -7.32 -1.26
N LEU A 26 -7.49 -7.16 -1.85
CA LEU A 26 -7.27 -7.08 -3.30
C LEU A 26 -7.04 -8.44 -3.94
N GLY A 27 -7.03 -9.52 -3.15
CA GLY A 27 -6.75 -10.87 -3.63
C GLY A 27 -5.30 -11.33 -3.53
N ALA A 28 -4.44 -10.55 -2.89
CA ALA A 28 -3.05 -10.94 -2.71
C ALA A 28 -2.90 -12.00 -1.62
N ARG A 29 -1.89 -12.86 -1.77
CA ARG A 29 -1.47 -13.77 -0.70
C ARG A 29 -0.62 -13.01 0.32
N PRO A 30 -0.41 -13.58 1.53
CA PRO A 30 0.53 -13.00 2.49
C PRO A 30 1.91 -12.79 1.87
N GLY A 31 2.65 -11.82 2.39
CA GLY A 31 3.95 -11.47 1.86
C GLY A 31 4.94 -12.63 1.89
N LYS A 32 5.63 -12.82 0.79
CA LYS A 32 6.63 -13.87 0.66
C LYS A 32 8.01 -13.30 0.99
N LEU A 33 8.71 -13.94 1.91
CA LEU A 33 10.06 -13.53 2.30
C LEU A 33 11.01 -13.61 1.10
N SER A 34 11.77 -12.55 0.93
CA SER A 34 12.85 -12.47 -0.05
C SER A 34 14.00 -11.69 0.58
N LEU A 35 15.19 -12.26 0.60
CA LEU A 35 16.37 -11.56 1.08
C LEU A 35 17.17 -11.06 -0.12
N ASN A 36 17.69 -9.82 -0.02
CA ASN A 36 18.64 -9.39 -1.02
C ASN A 36 20.02 -10.01 -0.73
N HIS A 37 20.97 -9.81 -1.61
CA HIS A 37 22.31 -10.39 -1.48
C HIS A 37 23.08 -9.92 -0.23
N ASP A 38 22.68 -8.77 0.35
CA ASP A 38 23.28 -8.23 1.59
C ASP A 38 22.52 -8.66 2.84
N GLY A 39 21.52 -9.53 2.71
CA GLY A 39 20.74 -10.04 3.83
C GLY A 39 19.60 -9.13 4.32
N HIS A 40 19.30 -8.04 3.63
CA HIS A 40 18.17 -7.19 3.97
C HIS A 40 16.85 -7.92 3.72
N THR A 41 15.93 -7.79 4.65
CA THR A 41 14.63 -8.46 4.58
C THR A 41 13.69 -7.71 3.67
N ARG A 42 13.02 -8.45 2.80
CA ARG A 42 11.95 -7.97 1.91
C ARG A 42 10.79 -8.92 1.97
N TYR A 43 9.60 -8.38 1.73
CA TYR A 43 8.40 -9.18 1.50
C TYR A 43 7.78 -8.77 0.18
N VAL A 44 7.44 -9.76 -0.63
CA VAL A 44 6.91 -9.57 -1.98
C VAL A 44 5.46 -10.01 -2.01
N TYR A 45 4.61 -9.15 -2.59
CA TYR A 45 3.18 -9.38 -2.73
C TYR A 45 2.80 -9.40 -4.20
N PHE A 46 1.98 -10.38 -4.57
CA PHE A 46 1.42 -10.50 -5.91
C PHE A 46 -0.10 -10.48 -5.82
N VAL A 47 -0.74 -9.56 -6.52
CA VAL A 47 -2.20 -9.55 -6.71
C VAL A 47 -2.55 -10.34 -7.97
N ASN A 48 -1.68 -10.23 -8.97
CA ASN A 48 -1.71 -11.04 -10.19
C ASN A 48 -0.27 -11.52 -10.46
N ASN A 49 -0.07 -12.37 -11.46
CA ASN A 49 1.26 -12.92 -11.73
C ASN A 49 2.16 -12.00 -12.57
N LYS A 50 1.79 -10.75 -12.77
CA LYS A 50 2.52 -9.84 -13.67
C LYS A 50 3.29 -8.76 -12.94
N ASN A 51 2.74 -8.25 -11.84
CA ASN A 51 3.30 -7.12 -11.13
C ASN A 51 3.43 -7.48 -9.66
N SER A 52 4.44 -6.95 -9.01
CA SER A 52 4.65 -7.15 -7.60
C SER A 52 4.72 -5.84 -6.83
N PHE A 53 4.30 -5.91 -5.59
CA PHE A 53 4.48 -4.86 -4.61
C PHE A 53 5.45 -5.39 -3.55
N ILE A 54 6.46 -4.62 -3.20
CA ILE A 54 7.55 -5.05 -2.33
C ILE A 54 7.71 -4.05 -1.20
N ILE A 55 7.88 -4.56 0.01
CA ILE A 55 8.37 -3.76 1.13
C ILE A 55 9.76 -4.26 1.51
N SER A 56 10.65 -3.34 1.85
CA SER A 56 12.06 -3.67 2.09
C SER A 56 12.68 -2.82 3.18
N GLN A 57 13.56 -3.43 3.95
CA GLN A 57 14.52 -2.65 4.72
C GLN A 57 15.38 -1.85 3.74
N PRO A 58 15.68 -0.57 4.03
CA PRO A 58 16.59 0.20 3.18
C PRO A 58 17.98 -0.41 3.19
N ILE A 59 18.57 -0.56 2.01
CA ILE A 59 19.86 -1.26 1.87
C ILE A 59 21.04 -0.48 2.43
N ASN A 60 20.89 0.83 2.65
CA ASN A 60 21.92 1.64 3.27
C ASN A 60 21.85 1.66 4.81
N ASN A 61 20.96 0.86 5.39
CA ASN A 61 20.74 0.76 6.83
C ASN A 61 20.27 2.05 7.51
N GLU A 62 19.87 3.05 6.73
CA GLU A 62 19.31 4.26 7.28
C GLU A 62 17.80 4.16 7.38
N LYS A 63 17.20 5.13 8.06
CA LYS A 63 15.75 5.20 8.22
C LYS A 63 15.06 5.31 6.87
N ALA A 64 14.01 4.53 6.68
CA ALA A 64 13.16 4.66 5.51
C ALA A 64 12.48 6.02 5.51
N SER A 65 12.37 6.63 4.34
CA SER A 65 11.68 7.89 4.16
C SER A 65 10.64 7.76 3.06
N HIS A 66 9.57 8.55 3.18
CA HIS A 66 8.56 8.66 2.12
C HIS A 66 8.80 9.96 1.36
N GLY A 67 8.47 9.99 0.07
CA GLY A 67 8.52 11.21 -0.71
C GLY A 67 7.29 12.08 -0.41
N ASN A 68 7.51 13.32 -0.01
CA ASN A 68 6.39 14.25 0.16
C ASN A 68 5.73 14.50 -1.20
N GLY A 69 4.43 14.22 -1.29
CA GLY A 69 3.69 14.29 -2.55
C GLY A 69 3.62 12.96 -3.30
N ALA A 70 4.35 11.93 -2.85
CA ALA A 70 4.29 10.60 -3.48
C ALA A 70 3.09 9.81 -2.96
N THR A 71 2.46 9.05 -3.84
CA THR A 71 1.37 8.13 -3.51
C THR A 71 1.46 6.91 -4.42
N ILE A 72 1.24 5.72 -3.86
CA ILE A 72 1.08 4.50 -4.63
C ILE A 72 -0.40 4.11 -4.57
N GLY A 73 -1.02 4.01 -5.74
CA GLY A 73 -2.42 3.66 -5.85
C GLY A 73 -2.62 2.25 -6.38
N PHE A 74 -3.47 1.49 -5.70
CA PHE A 74 -3.91 0.16 -6.12
C PHE A 74 -5.31 0.26 -6.74
N ASN A 75 -5.63 -0.65 -7.64
CA ASN A 75 -6.95 -0.70 -8.28
C ASN A 75 -7.94 -1.46 -7.40
N ALA A 76 -9.12 -0.88 -7.23
CA ALA A 76 -10.26 -1.54 -6.61
C ALA A 76 -11.26 -1.98 -7.66
N SER A 77 -12.00 -3.05 -7.39
CA SER A 77 -13.07 -3.53 -8.26
C SER A 77 -14.47 -3.11 -7.79
N SER A 78 -14.57 -2.56 -6.58
CA SER A 78 -15.84 -2.08 -6.03
C SER A 78 -15.62 -1.04 -4.93
N THR A 79 -16.67 -0.27 -4.62
CA THR A 79 -16.61 0.67 -3.51
C THR A 79 -16.52 -0.05 -2.16
N ASP A 80 -17.17 -1.22 -2.04
CA ASP A 80 -17.06 -2.05 -0.83
C ASP A 80 -15.64 -2.49 -0.56
N MET A 81 -14.90 -2.81 -1.60
CA MET A 81 -13.48 -3.18 -1.48
C MET A 81 -12.67 -2.02 -0.89
N VAL A 82 -12.91 -0.80 -1.35
CA VAL A 82 -12.23 0.39 -0.82
C VAL A 82 -12.51 0.57 0.66
N ASP A 83 -13.78 0.45 1.05
CA ASP A 83 -14.18 0.62 2.46
C ASP A 83 -13.56 -0.46 3.36
N LYS A 84 -13.58 -1.71 2.91
CA LYS A 84 -12.98 -2.83 3.66
C LYS A 84 -11.47 -2.67 3.82
N TRP A 85 -10.82 -2.26 2.75
CA TRP A 85 -9.38 -2.02 2.75
C TRP A 85 -9.00 -0.93 3.77
N TYR A 86 -9.75 0.17 3.75
CA TYR A 86 -9.51 1.28 4.66
C TYR A 86 -9.68 0.86 6.12
N GLU A 87 -10.78 0.16 6.43
CA GLU A 87 -11.04 -0.29 7.79
C GLU A 87 -10.02 -1.31 8.26
N ALA A 88 -9.65 -2.26 7.40
CA ALA A 88 -8.63 -3.25 7.73
C ALA A 88 -7.30 -2.56 8.04
N GLY A 89 -6.92 -1.55 7.26
CA GLY A 89 -5.69 -0.81 7.49
C GLY A 89 -5.70 -0.01 8.78
N LYS A 90 -6.82 0.63 9.09
CA LYS A 90 -6.96 1.38 10.35
C LYS A 90 -6.86 0.46 11.56
N ASP A 91 -7.36 -0.76 11.46
CA ASP A 91 -7.32 -1.74 12.55
C ASP A 91 -5.91 -2.26 12.85
N VAL A 92 -4.99 -2.13 11.91
CA VAL A 92 -3.63 -2.66 12.06
C VAL A 92 -2.55 -1.57 12.00
N GLY A 93 -2.88 -0.38 12.43
CA GLY A 93 -1.91 0.69 12.61
C GLY A 93 -1.75 1.66 11.45
N GLY A 94 -2.56 1.52 10.40
CA GLY A 94 -2.64 2.52 9.35
C GLY A 94 -3.26 3.81 9.90
N THR A 95 -2.82 4.95 9.38
CA THR A 95 -3.31 6.25 9.82
C THR A 95 -3.81 7.06 8.64
N ASP A 96 -4.62 8.08 8.93
CA ASP A 96 -5.12 8.97 7.91
C ASP A 96 -4.04 9.98 7.52
N PRO A 97 -3.74 10.15 6.23
CA PRO A 97 -2.86 11.21 5.79
C PRO A 97 -3.50 12.58 6.03
N GLU A 98 -2.67 13.60 6.26
CA GLU A 98 -3.17 14.96 6.37
C GLU A 98 -3.92 15.38 5.10
N LEU A 99 -4.98 16.15 5.28
CA LEU A 99 -5.80 16.73 4.21
C LEU A 99 -6.46 15.70 3.29
N CYS A 100 -6.52 14.44 3.71
CA CYS A 100 -7.22 13.39 3.00
C CYS A 100 -8.49 12.99 3.75
N ASP A 101 -9.61 13.08 3.06
CA ASP A 101 -10.89 12.68 3.62
C ASP A 101 -11.00 11.15 3.73
N PRO A 102 -11.92 10.63 4.58
CA PRO A 102 -12.25 9.21 4.60
C PRO A 102 -12.71 8.69 3.24
N PRO A 103 -12.93 7.36 3.09
CA PRO A 103 -13.39 6.79 1.82
C PRO A 103 -14.60 7.53 1.25
N GLY A 104 -14.56 7.80 -0.02
CA GLY A 104 -15.65 8.51 -0.68
C GLY A 104 -15.33 8.88 -2.11
N ILE A 105 -16.29 9.58 -2.72
CA ILE A 105 -16.19 10.03 -4.09
C ILE A 105 -15.23 11.21 -4.19
N ARG A 106 -14.39 11.19 -5.21
CA ARG A 106 -13.53 12.30 -5.61
C ARG A 106 -13.73 12.54 -7.10
N GLU A 107 -13.56 13.78 -7.51
CA GLU A 107 -13.54 14.14 -8.93
C GLU A 107 -12.16 14.61 -9.30
N GLY A 108 -11.65 14.10 -10.42
CA GLY A 108 -10.35 14.48 -10.91
C GLY A 108 -10.22 14.16 -12.39
N GLY A 109 -9.70 15.11 -13.16
CA GLY A 109 -9.47 14.93 -14.59
C GLY A 109 -10.71 14.58 -15.39
N GLY A 110 -11.91 15.04 -14.98
CA GLY A 110 -13.16 14.75 -15.67
C GLY A 110 -13.75 13.37 -15.39
N VAL A 111 -13.21 12.63 -14.42
CA VAL A 111 -13.71 11.32 -14.01
C VAL A 111 -14.07 11.33 -12.54
N GLN A 112 -15.01 10.46 -12.16
CA GLN A 112 -15.31 10.19 -10.78
C GLN A 112 -14.51 9.01 -10.28
N LEU A 113 -13.96 9.15 -9.09
CA LEU A 113 -13.19 8.14 -8.41
C LEU A 113 -13.86 7.85 -7.07
N TYR A 114 -13.84 6.60 -6.65
CA TYR A 114 -14.12 6.25 -5.26
C TYR A 114 -12.84 5.72 -4.65
N LEU A 115 -12.33 6.39 -3.64
CA LEU A 115 -11.01 6.05 -3.12
C LEU A 115 -10.85 6.33 -1.64
N ALA A 116 -9.80 5.77 -1.07
CA ALA A 116 -9.34 6.05 0.28
C ALA A 116 -7.82 6.07 0.32
N TYR A 117 -7.28 6.83 1.24
CA TYR A 117 -5.85 6.92 1.49
C TYR A 117 -5.52 6.40 2.88
N LEU A 118 -4.33 5.82 3.02
CA LEU A 118 -3.75 5.45 4.30
C LEU A 118 -2.26 5.77 4.30
N LEU A 119 -1.72 6.05 5.47
CA LEU A 119 -0.28 5.95 5.70
C LEU A 119 0.00 4.56 6.28
N ASP A 120 1.02 3.89 5.75
CA ASP A 120 1.50 2.64 6.34
C ASP A 120 2.32 2.93 7.61
N PRO A 121 2.76 1.89 8.36
CA PRO A 121 3.50 2.12 9.60
C PRO A 121 4.81 2.89 9.45
N SER A 122 5.38 2.95 8.26
CA SER A 122 6.60 3.71 7.97
C SER A 122 6.34 5.08 7.36
N GLY A 123 5.06 5.48 7.23
CA GLY A 123 4.66 6.79 6.72
C GLY A 123 4.48 6.85 5.21
N ASN A 124 4.57 5.75 4.50
CA ASN A 124 4.32 5.74 3.06
C ASN A 124 2.83 5.93 2.78
N LYS A 125 2.50 6.83 1.85
CA LYS A 125 1.12 7.11 1.48
C LYS A 125 0.67 6.16 0.39
N ILE A 126 -0.40 5.43 0.66
CA ILE A 126 -0.99 4.48 -0.26
C ILE A 126 -2.47 4.79 -0.46
N CYS A 127 -3.01 4.33 -1.58
CA CYS A 127 -4.37 4.60 -1.97
C CYS A 127 -4.97 3.34 -2.58
N LEU A 128 -6.24 3.11 -2.35
CA LEU A 128 -7.03 2.16 -3.12
C LEU A 128 -8.12 2.94 -3.84
N SER A 129 -8.21 2.80 -5.15
CA SER A 129 -9.16 3.59 -5.93
C SER A 129 -9.91 2.76 -6.96
N LEU A 130 -11.19 3.07 -7.07
CA LEU A 130 -12.06 2.62 -8.14
C LEU A 130 -12.25 3.81 -9.08
N ILE A 131 -11.81 3.66 -10.34
CA ILE A 131 -11.96 4.69 -11.36
C ILE A 131 -13.18 4.38 -12.21
N HIS A 132 -13.93 5.42 -12.58
CA HIS A 132 -15.16 5.29 -13.38
C HIS A 132 -16.26 4.51 -12.65
N ILE A 133 -16.60 4.98 -11.46
CA ILE A 133 -17.76 4.43 -10.75
C ILE A 133 -19.08 4.69 -11.48
#